data_a1466eec7ad9d68d61874ac3393a3d17
#
_entry.id   a1466eec7ad9d68d61874ac3393a3d17
#
_cell.length_a   1.000
_cell.length_b   1.000
_cell.length_c   1.000
_cell.angle_alpha   90.00
_cell.angle_beta   90.00
_cell.angle_gamma   90.00
#
_symmetry.space_group_name_H-M   'P 1'
#
loop_
_entity.id
_entity.type
_entity.pdbx_description
1 polymer ?
#
loop_
_entity_poly.entity_id
_entity_poly.type
_entity_poly.pdbx_seq_one_letter_code
_entity_poly.pdbx_strand_id
1 'polypeptide(L)'
;MKKKEWIKTICFIAGFFLILIPLTYIIRTNGDIKDIFVGFYAEKEDTIDVVMIGSSPVYPYYAGPKIWKDTGITCYPLSSNMQRPKAAVHLVEEAEKTQDPGLYIFELRMYLGPDERLTQNMAYTRGVTDNMKYSWNRIKTINALVDPDGPEPRYTYYFDIFKYHSNW
;
A
#
# COMPACT_ATOMS: atom_id res chain seq x y z
N MET A 1 -27.15 -7.19 29.03
CA MET A 1 -26.59 -8.44 28.46
C MET A 1 -25.73 -9.15 29.50
N LYS A 2 -25.86 -10.47 29.64
CA LYS A 2 -25.01 -11.26 30.57
C LYS A 2 -23.58 -11.32 30.03
N LYS A 3 -22.57 -11.35 30.90
CA LYS A 3 -21.13 -11.44 30.51
C LYS A 3 -20.85 -12.51 29.40
N LYS A 4 -21.56 -13.64 29.46
CA LYS A 4 -21.48 -14.73 28.47
C LYS A 4 -21.96 -14.32 27.07
N GLU A 5 -22.93 -13.43 26.96
CA GLU A 5 -23.45 -12.95 25.67
C GLU A 5 -22.45 -11.97 25.02
N TRP A 6 -21.82 -11.11 25.83
CA TRP A 6 -20.74 -10.24 25.33
C TRP A 6 -19.57 -11.04 24.77
N ILE A 7 -19.14 -12.10 25.45
CA ILE A 7 -18.03 -12.96 24.98
C ILE A 7 -18.40 -13.59 23.62
N LYS A 8 -19.62 -14.13 23.49
CA LYS A 8 -20.05 -14.71 22.19
C LYS A 8 -20.05 -13.68 21.07
N THR A 9 -20.55 -12.46 21.33
CA THR A 9 -20.56 -11.36 20.34
C THR A 9 -19.15 -10.98 19.93
N ILE A 10 -18.23 -10.83 20.87
CA ILE A 10 -16.83 -10.51 20.58
C ILE A 10 -16.17 -11.63 19.76
N CYS A 11 -16.37 -12.89 20.14
CA CYS A 11 -15.83 -14.04 19.40
C CYS A 11 -16.38 -14.12 17.98
N PHE A 12 -17.67 -13.82 17.79
CA PHE A 12 -18.30 -13.78 16.47
C PHE A 12 -17.69 -12.68 15.60
N ILE A 13 -17.59 -11.46 16.14
CA ILE A 13 -16.98 -10.32 15.42
C ILE A 13 -15.52 -10.60 15.08
N ALA A 14 -14.76 -11.11 16.03
CA ALA A 14 -13.36 -11.47 15.80
C ALA A 14 -13.21 -12.55 14.71
N GLY A 15 -14.02 -13.60 14.76
CA GLY A 15 -14.04 -14.66 13.75
C GLY A 15 -14.44 -14.15 12.36
N PHE A 16 -15.42 -13.24 12.31
CA PHE A 16 -15.82 -12.59 11.06
C PHE A 16 -14.65 -11.82 10.41
N PHE A 17 -13.95 -10.98 11.16
CA PHE A 17 -12.82 -10.23 10.62
C PHE A 17 -11.61 -11.13 10.29
N LEU A 18 -11.42 -12.21 11.05
CA LEU A 18 -10.35 -13.17 10.80
C LEU A 18 -10.53 -13.89 9.46
N ILE A 19 -11.76 -14.04 8.97
CA ILE A 19 -12.06 -14.58 7.65
C ILE A 19 -12.08 -13.47 6.60
N LEU A 20 -12.72 -12.35 6.89
CA LEU A 20 -12.91 -11.26 5.93
C LEU A 20 -11.59 -10.66 5.44
N ILE A 21 -10.62 -10.44 6.33
CA ILE A 21 -9.34 -9.82 5.96
C ILE A 21 -8.56 -10.69 4.95
N PRO A 22 -8.26 -11.97 5.21
CA PRO A 22 -7.59 -12.82 4.22
C PRO A 22 -8.37 -12.94 2.91
N LEU A 23 -9.69 -13.11 2.98
CA LEU A 23 -10.55 -13.18 1.81
C LEU A 23 -10.41 -11.93 0.94
N THR A 24 -10.40 -10.76 1.55
CA THR A 24 -10.25 -9.49 0.83
C THR A 24 -8.90 -9.42 0.10
N TYR A 25 -7.81 -9.92 0.69
CA TYR A 25 -6.52 -10.00 0.01
C TYR A 25 -6.53 -10.94 -1.19
N ILE A 26 -7.26 -12.04 -1.11
CA ILE A 26 -7.38 -13.04 -2.20
C ILE A 26 -8.12 -12.45 -3.40
N ILE A 27 -9.23 -11.75 -3.17
CA ILE A 27 -10.07 -11.21 -4.23
C ILE A 27 -9.56 -9.89 -4.84
N ARG A 28 -8.57 -9.24 -4.23
CA ARG A 28 -7.93 -8.05 -4.83
C ARG A 28 -7.30 -8.39 -6.17
N THR A 29 -7.34 -7.43 -7.09
CA THR A 29 -6.69 -7.55 -8.40
C THR A 29 -5.20 -7.89 -8.26
N ASN A 30 -4.73 -8.87 -9.03
CA ASN A 30 -3.32 -9.17 -9.16
C ASN A 30 -2.66 -8.21 -10.16
N GLY A 31 -1.35 -8.01 -10.04
CA GLY A 31 -0.56 -7.20 -10.95
C GLY A 31 0.73 -6.71 -10.32
N ASP A 32 1.59 -6.14 -11.13
CA ASP A 32 2.96 -5.73 -10.78
C ASP A 32 3.04 -4.90 -9.47
N ILE A 33 2.08 -4.03 -9.24
CA ILE A 33 2.06 -3.19 -8.03
C ILE A 33 1.82 -4.03 -6.78
N LYS A 34 0.92 -5.02 -6.86
CA LYS A 34 0.70 -5.95 -5.75
C LYS A 34 1.98 -6.72 -5.45
N ASP A 35 2.68 -7.18 -6.50
CA ASP A 35 3.91 -7.94 -6.34
C ASP A 35 5.03 -7.10 -5.72
N ILE A 36 5.13 -5.80 -6.04
CA ILE A 36 6.04 -4.86 -5.39
C ILE A 36 5.77 -4.79 -3.88
N PHE A 37 4.52 -4.60 -3.47
CA PHE A 37 4.19 -4.52 -2.04
C PHE A 37 4.35 -5.86 -1.33
N VAL A 38 3.93 -6.97 -1.95
CA VAL A 38 4.10 -8.32 -1.40
C VAL A 38 5.57 -8.64 -1.21
N GLY A 39 6.40 -8.34 -2.21
CA GLY A 39 7.85 -8.51 -2.14
C GLY A 39 8.45 -7.65 -1.02
N PHE A 40 8.07 -6.38 -0.92
CA PHE A 40 8.55 -5.50 0.16
C PHE A 40 8.26 -6.09 1.56
N TYR A 41 7.05 -6.57 1.76
CA TYR A 41 6.66 -7.18 3.05
C TYR A 41 7.27 -8.57 3.30
N ALA A 42 7.85 -9.19 2.29
CA ALA A 42 8.57 -10.46 2.40
C ALA A 42 10.07 -10.27 2.69
N GLU A 43 10.58 -9.05 2.50
CA GLU A 43 11.98 -8.76 2.85
C GLU A 43 12.19 -8.92 4.36
N LYS A 44 13.38 -9.39 4.71
CA LYS A 44 13.77 -9.52 6.12
C LYS A 44 13.96 -8.13 6.72
N GLU A 45 13.63 -7.99 8.02
CA GLU A 45 13.80 -6.74 8.74
C GLU A 45 15.24 -6.21 8.62
N ASP A 46 15.38 -4.90 8.44
CA ASP A 46 16.64 -4.15 8.38
C ASP A 46 17.64 -4.69 7.32
N THR A 47 17.13 -5.08 6.14
CA THR A 47 17.98 -5.58 5.04
C THR A 47 17.97 -4.69 3.80
N ILE A 48 17.20 -3.62 3.79
CA ILE A 48 17.10 -2.68 2.68
C ILE A 48 17.88 -1.41 3.03
N ASP A 49 18.98 -1.15 2.29
CA ASP A 49 19.79 0.05 2.49
C ASP A 49 19.16 1.31 1.86
N VAL A 50 18.44 1.14 0.74
CA VAL A 50 17.87 2.24 -0.03
C VAL A 50 16.43 1.91 -0.42
N VAL A 51 15.48 2.77 -0.07
CA VAL A 51 14.09 2.70 -0.55
C VAL A 51 13.85 3.77 -1.60
N MET A 52 13.35 3.36 -2.76
CA MET A 52 13.00 4.26 -3.87
C MET A 52 11.49 4.41 -3.94
N ILE A 53 11.01 5.65 -3.82
CA ILE A 53 9.59 5.99 -3.81
C ILE A 53 9.26 6.83 -5.03
N GLY A 54 8.24 6.41 -5.77
CA GLY A 54 7.83 7.16 -6.94
C GLY A 54 6.80 6.47 -7.80
N SER A 55 6.64 6.96 -9.01
CA SER A 55 5.68 6.45 -9.97
C SER A 55 6.27 5.31 -10.82
N SER A 56 5.58 4.93 -11.89
CA SER A 56 5.95 3.78 -12.73
C SER A 56 7.40 3.71 -13.23
N PRO A 57 8.18 4.79 -13.40
CA PRO A 57 9.58 4.65 -13.79
C PRO A 57 10.47 3.99 -12.75
N VAL A 58 10.09 4.05 -11.46
CA VAL A 58 10.95 3.56 -10.38
C VAL A 58 11.23 2.06 -10.50
N TYR A 59 10.20 1.24 -10.67
CA TYR A 59 10.39 -0.21 -10.65
C TYR A 59 11.06 -0.81 -11.91
N PRO A 60 10.90 -0.30 -13.14
CA PRO A 60 11.62 -0.83 -14.29
C PRO A 60 13.03 -0.26 -14.46
N TYR A 61 13.31 0.95 -13.98
CA TYR A 61 14.62 1.60 -14.22
C TYR A 61 15.66 1.33 -13.14
N TYR A 62 15.23 0.95 -11.94
CA TYR A 62 16.14 0.64 -10.84
C TYR A 62 16.24 -0.87 -10.65
N ALA A 63 17.24 -1.47 -11.30
CA ALA A 63 17.49 -2.89 -11.21
C ALA A 63 18.21 -3.23 -9.90
N GLY A 64 17.45 -3.41 -8.81
CA GLY A 64 17.99 -3.73 -7.49
C GLY A 64 19.02 -4.86 -7.49
N PRO A 65 18.78 -6.01 -8.15
CA PRO A 65 19.76 -7.09 -8.22
C PRO A 65 21.09 -6.70 -8.89
N LYS A 66 21.04 -5.81 -9.90
CA LYS A 66 22.26 -5.31 -10.54
C LYS A 66 23.01 -4.36 -9.63
N ILE A 67 22.32 -3.44 -8.96
CA ILE A 67 22.93 -2.51 -8.00
C ILE A 67 23.63 -3.31 -6.91
N TRP A 68 22.93 -4.27 -6.31
CA TRP A 68 23.53 -5.13 -5.29
C TRP A 68 24.76 -5.88 -5.78
N LYS A 69 24.71 -6.47 -6.97
CA LYS A 69 25.86 -7.17 -7.57
C LYS A 69 27.07 -6.26 -7.75
N ASP A 70 26.84 -5.01 -8.16
CA ASP A 70 27.91 -4.08 -8.50
C ASP A 70 28.45 -3.32 -7.27
N THR A 71 27.64 -3.13 -6.24
CA THR A 71 27.95 -2.24 -5.10
C THR A 71 27.80 -2.89 -3.72
N GLY A 72 27.07 -3.99 -3.61
CA GLY A 72 26.66 -4.58 -2.34
C GLY A 72 25.51 -3.84 -1.64
N ILE A 73 24.95 -2.78 -2.24
CA ILE A 73 23.85 -1.97 -1.68
C ILE A 73 22.51 -2.60 -2.06
N THR A 74 21.66 -2.85 -1.07
CA THR A 74 20.31 -3.35 -1.30
C THR A 74 19.35 -2.20 -1.57
N CYS A 75 18.64 -2.24 -2.71
CA CYS A 75 17.68 -1.21 -3.09
C CYS A 75 16.30 -1.81 -3.35
N TYR A 76 15.25 -1.17 -2.84
CA TYR A 76 13.88 -1.60 -3.05
C TYR A 76 13.00 -0.52 -3.67
N PRO A 77 12.28 -0.80 -4.79
CA PRO A 77 11.39 0.14 -5.45
C PRO A 77 9.97 0.09 -4.84
N LEU A 78 9.74 0.78 -3.73
CA LEU A 78 8.40 0.89 -3.12
C LEU A 78 7.57 1.94 -3.88
N SER A 79 6.98 1.54 -4.99
CA SER A 79 6.38 2.45 -5.96
C SER A 79 5.05 1.92 -6.51
N SER A 80 4.30 2.78 -7.19
CA SER A 80 3.04 2.43 -7.85
C SER A 80 2.82 3.22 -9.15
N ASN A 81 1.88 2.78 -9.98
CA ASN A 81 1.56 3.51 -11.20
C ASN A 81 0.99 4.89 -10.89
N MET A 82 1.55 5.93 -11.54
CA MET A 82 1.11 7.32 -11.33
C MET A 82 0.93 7.66 -9.84
N GLN A 83 1.88 7.24 -9.03
CA GLN A 83 1.83 7.45 -7.58
C GLN A 83 1.65 8.92 -7.25
N ARG A 84 0.67 9.20 -6.41
CA ARG A 84 0.37 10.56 -5.98
C ARG A 84 1.45 11.05 -5.02
N PRO A 85 1.92 12.32 -5.14
CA PRO A 85 2.93 12.89 -4.24
C PRO A 85 2.59 12.73 -2.76
N LYS A 86 1.32 12.92 -2.42
CA LYS A 86 0.83 12.78 -1.03
C LYS A 86 1.00 11.37 -0.45
N ALA A 87 1.19 10.34 -1.29
CA ALA A 87 1.45 9.00 -0.82
C ALA A 87 2.86 8.83 -0.25
N ALA A 88 3.81 9.67 -0.67
CA ALA A 88 5.24 9.46 -0.36
C ALA A 88 5.53 9.39 1.14
N VAL A 89 4.99 10.32 1.93
CA VAL A 89 5.18 10.33 3.39
C VAL A 89 4.64 9.04 4.04
N HIS A 90 3.52 8.54 3.56
CA HIS A 90 2.92 7.32 4.10
C HIS A 90 3.67 6.05 3.69
N LEU A 91 4.36 6.09 2.53
CA LEU A 91 5.23 4.99 2.11
C LEU A 91 6.55 4.98 2.87
N VAL A 92 7.07 6.14 3.26
CA VAL A 92 8.18 6.24 4.22
C VAL A 92 7.74 5.64 5.56
N GLU A 93 6.62 6.10 6.13
CA GLU A 93 6.06 5.53 7.37
C GLU A 93 5.80 4.01 7.28
N GLU A 94 5.46 3.51 6.08
CA GLU A 94 5.26 2.08 5.86
C GLU A 94 6.58 1.32 5.85
N ALA A 95 7.60 1.88 5.20
CA ALA A 95 8.93 1.29 5.14
C ALA A 95 9.58 1.21 6.53
N GLU A 96 9.50 2.27 7.30
CA GLU A 96 10.08 2.36 8.64
C GLU A 96 9.46 1.42 9.68
N LYS A 97 8.39 0.68 9.33
CA LYS A 97 7.85 -0.35 10.22
C LYS A 97 8.72 -1.60 10.33
N THR A 98 9.50 -1.89 9.30
CA THR A 98 10.28 -3.12 9.19
C THR A 98 11.69 -2.91 8.64
N GLN A 99 12.00 -1.70 8.17
CA GLN A 99 13.28 -1.35 7.58
C GLN A 99 13.79 -0.04 8.19
N ASP A 100 15.11 0.10 8.30
CA ASP A 100 15.80 1.34 8.69
C ASP A 100 16.78 1.75 7.57
N PRO A 101 16.27 2.19 6.39
CA PRO A 101 17.11 2.49 5.25
C PRO A 101 17.93 3.74 5.47
N GLY A 102 19.22 3.69 5.12
CA GLY A 102 20.11 4.84 5.18
C GLY A 102 19.80 5.94 4.16
N LEU A 103 18.98 5.63 3.13
CA LEU A 103 18.64 6.59 2.09
C LEU A 103 17.24 6.35 1.50
N TYR A 104 16.49 7.43 1.32
CA TYR A 104 15.28 7.46 0.49
C TYR A 104 15.55 8.23 -0.80
N ILE A 105 15.18 7.65 -1.94
CA ILE A 105 15.24 8.29 -3.26
C ILE A 105 13.82 8.55 -3.75
N PHE A 106 13.48 9.81 -4.03
CA PHE A 106 12.16 10.20 -4.54
C PHE A 106 12.23 10.52 -6.03
N GLU A 107 11.37 9.89 -6.81
CA GLU A 107 11.17 10.24 -8.21
C GLU A 107 10.34 11.53 -8.29
N LEU A 108 10.94 12.58 -8.87
CA LEU A 108 10.37 13.92 -8.85
C LEU A 108 9.27 14.15 -9.88
N ARG A 109 9.15 13.31 -10.89
CA ARG A 109 8.14 13.50 -11.96
C ARG A 109 6.71 13.61 -11.42
N MET A 110 6.41 12.86 -10.37
CA MET A 110 5.08 12.90 -9.73
C MET A 110 4.76 14.26 -9.09
N TYR A 111 5.77 15.10 -8.81
CA TYR A 111 5.59 16.44 -8.25
C TYR A 111 5.48 17.54 -9.31
N LEU A 112 5.72 17.24 -10.60
CA LEU A 112 5.73 18.21 -11.69
C LEU A 112 4.34 18.52 -12.25
N GLY A 113 3.32 17.77 -11.86
CA GLY A 113 1.94 17.93 -12.31
C GLY A 113 0.96 18.21 -11.18
N PRO A 114 -0.22 18.77 -11.49
CA PRO A 114 -1.26 18.97 -10.49
C PRO A 114 -1.81 17.63 -10.01
N ASP A 115 -1.92 17.49 -8.69
CA ASP A 115 -2.46 16.29 -8.02
C ASP A 115 -3.92 15.98 -8.46
N GLU A 116 -4.68 17.01 -8.86
CA GLU A 116 -6.07 16.88 -9.31
C GLU A 116 -6.24 15.93 -10.49
N ARG A 117 -5.27 15.89 -11.41
CA ARG A 117 -5.29 14.92 -12.52
C ARG A 117 -5.19 13.47 -12.04
N LEU A 118 -4.50 13.27 -10.95
CA LEU A 118 -4.28 11.95 -10.36
C LEU A 118 -5.44 11.51 -9.47
N THR A 119 -6.22 12.46 -8.94
CA THR A 119 -7.40 12.17 -8.12
C THR A 119 -8.57 11.63 -8.94
N GLN A 120 -8.65 11.97 -10.21
CA GLN A 120 -9.74 11.52 -11.09
C GLN A 120 -9.66 10.04 -11.46
N ASN A 121 -8.46 9.43 -11.37
CA ASN A 121 -8.28 8.01 -11.60
C ASN A 121 -8.04 7.26 -10.29
N MET A 122 -9.08 6.66 -9.79
CA MET A 122 -9.09 5.90 -8.54
C MET A 122 -8.07 4.75 -8.52
N ALA A 123 -7.72 4.19 -9.69
CA ALA A 123 -6.74 3.11 -9.78
C ALA A 123 -5.35 3.54 -9.25
N TYR A 124 -4.99 4.81 -9.39
CA TYR A 124 -3.72 5.33 -8.88
C TYR A 124 -3.69 5.41 -7.35
N THR A 125 -4.79 5.81 -6.74
CA THR A 125 -4.94 5.80 -5.28
C THR A 125 -5.00 4.36 -4.76
N ARG A 126 -5.78 3.48 -5.41
CA ARG A 126 -5.90 2.08 -5.04
C ARG A 126 -4.60 1.30 -5.22
N GLY A 127 -3.77 1.66 -6.20
CA GLY A 127 -2.43 1.08 -6.38
C GLY A 127 -1.57 1.17 -5.12
N VAL A 128 -1.77 2.20 -4.30
CA VAL A 128 -1.10 2.31 -3.00
C VAL A 128 -1.95 1.70 -1.89
N THR A 129 -3.16 2.24 -1.68
CA THR A 129 -3.96 1.93 -0.50
C THR A 129 -4.36 0.47 -0.38
N ASP A 130 -4.69 -0.18 -1.51
CA ASP A 130 -5.15 -1.56 -1.51
C ASP A 130 -4.00 -2.56 -1.35
N ASN A 131 -2.76 -2.15 -1.63
CA ASN A 131 -1.59 -2.99 -1.47
C ASN A 131 -0.90 -2.84 -0.09
N MET A 132 -1.21 -1.79 0.66
CA MET A 132 -0.77 -1.67 2.05
C MET A 132 -1.47 -2.69 2.95
N LYS A 133 -0.72 -3.25 3.93
CA LYS A 133 -1.30 -4.08 4.98
C LYS A 133 -2.34 -3.29 5.79
N TYR A 134 -3.38 -3.96 6.31
CA TYR A 134 -4.34 -3.34 7.22
C TYR A 134 -3.61 -2.80 8.45
N SER A 135 -3.60 -1.49 8.61
CA SER A 135 -2.86 -0.80 9.66
C SER A 135 -3.41 0.63 9.84
N TRP A 136 -3.01 1.27 10.93
CA TRP A 136 -3.34 2.68 11.14
C TRP A 136 -2.74 3.59 10.05
N ASN A 137 -1.53 3.27 9.56
CA ASN A 137 -0.92 4.00 8.47
C ASN A 137 -1.74 3.90 7.17
N ARG A 138 -2.27 2.71 6.83
CA ARG A 138 -3.18 2.55 5.69
C ARG A 138 -4.44 3.44 5.84
N ILE A 139 -5.01 3.54 7.04
CA ILE A 139 -6.16 4.42 7.29
C ILE A 139 -5.79 5.89 7.09
N LYS A 140 -4.63 6.34 7.61
CA LYS A 140 -4.11 7.69 7.35
C LYS A 140 -3.92 7.95 5.86
N THR A 141 -3.33 7.00 5.15
CA THR A 141 -3.10 7.09 3.70
C THR A 141 -4.41 7.24 2.93
N ILE A 142 -5.43 6.43 3.24
CA ILE A 142 -6.76 6.55 2.64
C ILE A 142 -7.34 7.95 2.90
N ASN A 143 -7.26 8.43 4.14
CA ASN A 143 -7.78 9.76 4.49
C ASN A 143 -7.07 10.90 3.78
N ALA A 144 -5.78 10.76 3.50
CA ALA A 144 -4.97 11.76 2.80
C ALA A 144 -5.17 11.74 1.28
N LEU A 145 -5.41 10.56 0.70
CA LEU A 145 -5.47 10.38 -0.74
C LEU A 145 -6.90 10.39 -1.32
N VAL A 146 -7.89 9.92 -0.56
CA VAL A 146 -9.26 9.79 -1.05
C VAL A 146 -10.06 11.03 -0.72
N ASP A 147 -10.52 11.71 -1.77
CA ASP A 147 -11.43 12.83 -1.63
C ASP A 147 -12.79 12.34 -1.10
N PRO A 148 -13.34 12.93 -0.02
CA PRO A 148 -14.67 12.59 0.48
C PRO A 148 -15.79 12.75 -0.55
N ASP A 149 -15.65 13.75 -1.43
CA ASP A 149 -16.61 14.08 -2.48
C ASP A 149 -16.22 13.45 -3.83
N GLY A 150 -15.25 12.56 -3.82
CA GLY A 150 -14.74 11.87 -5.00
C GLY A 150 -15.70 10.81 -5.55
N PRO A 151 -15.38 10.27 -6.74
CA PRO A 151 -16.27 9.36 -7.47
C PRO A 151 -16.48 8.00 -6.79
N GLU A 152 -15.59 7.59 -5.89
CA GLU A 152 -15.76 6.38 -5.08
C GLU A 152 -15.87 6.72 -3.59
N PRO A 153 -16.88 6.21 -2.90
CA PRO A 153 -17.02 6.42 -1.46
C PRO A 153 -15.83 5.88 -0.68
N ARG A 154 -15.33 6.66 0.29
CA ARG A 154 -14.14 6.33 1.09
C ARG A 154 -14.23 4.99 1.82
N TYR A 155 -15.43 4.55 2.22
CA TYR A 155 -15.61 3.25 2.89
C TYR A 155 -15.18 2.06 2.02
N THR A 156 -15.23 2.18 0.68
CA THR A 156 -14.79 1.13 -0.24
C THR A 156 -13.28 0.91 -0.22
N TYR A 157 -12.52 1.88 0.28
CA TYR A 157 -11.08 1.78 0.49
C TYR A 157 -10.74 1.18 1.87
N TYR A 158 -11.59 1.41 2.87
CA TYR A 158 -11.40 0.75 4.17
C TYR A 158 -11.78 -0.73 4.12
N PHE A 159 -12.80 -1.06 3.34
CA PHE A 159 -13.34 -2.40 3.20
C PHE A 159 -13.36 -2.79 1.71
N ASP A 160 -12.25 -3.29 1.23
CA ASP A 160 -12.04 -3.60 -0.18
C ASP A 160 -13.05 -4.60 -0.76
N ILE A 161 -13.71 -5.38 0.12
CA ILE A 161 -14.77 -6.30 -0.29
C ILE A 161 -15.88 -5.59 -1.08
N PHE A 162 -16.18 -4.32 -0.77
CA PHE A 162 -17.18 -3.55 -1.50
C PHE A 162 -16.74 -3.22 -2.93
N LYS A 163 -15.44 -3.20 -3.20
CA LYS A 163 -14.88 -2.98 -4.54
C LYS A 163 -14.72 -4.28 -5.30
N TYR A 164 -14.19 -5.30 -4.64
CA TYR A 164 -13.71 -6.52 -5.29
C TYR A 164 -14.63 -7.73 -5.11
N HIS A 165 -15.83 -7.55 -4.55
CA HIS A 165 -16.79 -8.64 -4.30
C HIS A 165 -17.21 -9.43 -5.55
N SER A 166 -16.96 -8.92 -6.75
CA SER A 166 -17.26 -9.58 -8.02
C SER A 166 -16.07 -10.34 -8.63
N ASN A 167 -14.90 -10.32 -7.99
CA ASN A 167 -13.69 -10.98 -8.46
C ASN A 167 -13.60 -12.43 -7.93
N TRP A 168 -14.69 -13.19 -8.02
CA TRP A 168 -14.71 -14.61 -7.62
C TRP A 168 -14.23 -15.52 -8.74
#